data_406a4300f2caf48e871a527d7b081654
#
_entry.id   406a4300f2caf48e871a527d7b081654
#
_cell.length_a   1.000
_cell.length_b   1.000
_cell.length_c   1.000
_cell.angle_alpha   90.00
_cell.angle_beta   90.00
_cell.angle_gamma   90.00
#
_symmetry.space_group_name_H-M   'P 1'
#
loop_
_entity.id
_entity.type
_entity.pdbx_description
1 polymer ?
#
loop_
_entity_poly.entity_id
_entity_poly.type
_entity_poly.pdbx_seq_one_letter_code
_entity_poly.pdbx_strand_id
1 'polypeptide(L)'
;MTKLHYEPKKQVCSCCGVEKPITEFYKQAYTGLPSNQCITCVNVKRSVQRNKLKHSKFVSKEKIRDAGSAISYELDDWKDAMLFFHGECCYCGVKEGRARAAKFDREHLVPLSRGGHVTRQNIVPACRRCNRGRGNRPLFMWFRAQEFWDAGREKKLVEWMGIDAAREEGYDG
;
A
#
# COMPACT_ATOMS: atom_id res chain seq x y z
N MET A 1 41.76 -19.44 2.13
CA MET A 1 40.44 -20.05 2.00
C MET A 1 39.47 -18.99 1.46
N THR A 2 39.27 -18.93 0.17
CA THR A 2 38.34 -17.98 -0.50
C THR A 2 36.91 -18.45 -0.24
N LYS A 3 36.14 -17.66 0.49
CA LYS A 3 34.69 -17.87 0.64
C LYS A 3 34.06 -17.71 -0.73
N LEU A 4 33.54 -18.79 -1.31
CA LEU A 4 32.69 -18.75 -2.49
C LEU A 4 31.45 -17.88 -2.12
N HIS A 5 31.34 -16.70 -2.73
CA HIS A 5 30.14 -15.91 -2.70
C HIS A 5 29.05 -16.62 -3.51
N TYR A 6 28.18 -17.34 -2.80
CA TYR A 6 26.97 -17.92 -3.41
C TYR A 6 25.96 -16.81 -3.67
N GLU A 7 25.87 -16.37 -4.92
CA GLU A 7 24.78 -15.47 -5.30
C GLU A 7 23.46 -16.25 -5.36
N PRO A 8 22.43 -15.83 -4.63
CA PRO A 8 21.15 -16.51 -4.66
C PRO A 8 20.54 -16.43 -6.07
N LYS A 9 20.07 -17.56 -6.59
CA LYS A 9 19.34 -17.61 -7.87
C LYS A 9 18.19 -16.59 -7.84
N LYS A 10 18.04 -15.83 -8.92
CA LYS A 10 17.00 -14.81 -9.09
C LYS A 10 15.95 -15.26 -10.09
N GLN A 11 14.76 -14.72 -10.00
CA GLN A 11 13.64 -14.98 -10.89
C GLN A 11 12.81 -13.71 -11.07
N VAL A 12 12.29 -13.51 -12.28
CA VAL A 12 11.37 -12.40 -12.58
C VAL A 12 9.96 -12.77 -12.13
N CYS A 13 9.32 -11.91 -11.34
CA CYS A 13 7.93 -12.09 -10.93
C CYS A 13 6.99 -11.82 -12.10
N SER A 14 6.13 -12.78 -12.45
CA SER A 14 5.14 -12.65 -13.55
C SER A 14 4.05 -11.60 -13.27
N CYS A 15 3.95 -11.10 -12.04
CA CYS A 15 2.92 -10.12 -11.66
C CYS A 15 3.42 -8.68 -11.66
N CYS A 16 4.61 -8.41 -11.07
CA CYS A 16 5.17 -7.06 -10.98
C CYS A 16 6.35 -6.82 -11.93
N GLY A 17 6.81 -7.84 -12.66
CA GLY A 17 7.95 -7.73 -13.58
C GLY A 17 9.33 -7.55 -12.91
N VAL A 18 9.39 -7.49 -11.58
CA VAL A 18 10.64 -7.25 -10.85
C VAL A 18 11.42 -8.54 -10.67
N GLU A 19 12.73 -8.50 -10.97
CA GLU A 19 13.65 -9.58 -10.67
C GLU A 19 13.95 -9.63 -9.17
N LYS A 20 13.81 -10.80 -8.55
CA LYS A 20 13.97 -11.00 -7.10
C LYS A 20 14.65 -12.32 -6.79
N PRO A 21 15.33 -12.43 -5.63
CA PRO A 21 15.85 -13.70 -5.15
C PRO A 21 14.75 -14.75 -5.05
N ILE A 22 15.04 -16.02 -5.37
CA ILE A 22 14.04 -17.11 -5.29
C ILE A 22 13.48 -17.30 -3.87
N THR A 23 14.17 -16.82 -2.84
CA THR A 23 13.70 -16.81 -1.44
C THR A 23 12.49 -15.90 -1.23
N GLU A 24 12.25 -14.96 -2.14
CA GLU A 24 11.07 -14.10 -2.13
C GLU A 24 9.86 -14.69 -2.87
N PHE A 25 9.93 -15.98 -3.24
CA PHE A 25 8.82 -16.72 -3.86
C PHE A 25 8.39 -17.89 -2.96
N TYR A 26 7.08 -18.18 -2.93
CA TYR A 26 6.60 -19.38 -2.26
C TYR A 26 7.08 -20.63 -3.00
N LYS A 27 7.45 -21.66 -2.26
CA LYS A 27 7.69 -22.98 -2.83
C LYS A 27 6.35 -23.67 -3.12
N GLN A 28 6.23 -24.24 -4.30
CA GLN A 28 5.08 -25.04 -4.67
C GLN A 28 5.15 -26.40 -3.93
N ALA A 29 4.04 -26.81 -3.33
CA ALA A 29 4.00 -27.99 -2.45
C ALA A 29 4.40 -29.29 -3.15
N TYR A 30 4.03 -29.45 -4.43
CA TYR A 30 4.29 -30.68 -5.20
C TYR A 30 5.65 -30.73 -5.86
N THR A 31 6.15 -29.59 -6.36
CA THR A 31 7.39 -29.53 -7.15
C THR A 31 8.58 -29.04 -6.37
N GLY A 32 8.36 -28.40 -5.21
CA GLY A 32 9.41 -27.72 -4.46
C GLY A 32 10.00 -26.47 -5.16
N LEU A 33 9.58 -26.21 -6.40
CA LEU A 33 10.04 -25.08 -7.19
C LEU A 33 9.43 -23.76 -6.71
N PRO A 34 10.10 -22.61 -6.91
CA PRO A 34 9.53 -21.31 -6.61
C PRO A 34 8.30 -21.05 -7.49
N SER A 35 7.28 -20.41 -6.91
CA SER A 35 6.12 -19.98 -7.68
C SER A 35 6.52 -18.90 -8.70
N ASN A 36 5.71 -18.68 -9.72
CA ASN A 36 5.95 -17.63 -10.73
C ASN A 36 5.65 -16.20 -10.23
N GLN A 37 5.03 -16.06 -9.04
CA GLN A 37 4.70 -14.77 -8.43
C GLN A 37 5.40 -14.63 -7.09
N CYS A 38 6.00 -13.45 -6.84
CA CYS A 38 6.67 -13.18 -5.57
C CYS A 38 5.68 -13.14 -4.39
N ILE A 39 6.18 -13.39 -3.18
CA ILE A 39 5.41 -13.41 -1.93
C ILE A 39 4.61 -12.12 -1.76
N THR A 40 5.20 -10.97 -2.08
CA THR A 40 4.53 -9.66 -2.02
C THR A 40 3.27 -9.63 -2.89
N CYS A 41 3.38 -9.99 -4.18
CA CYS A 41 2.25 -10.00 -5.10
C CYS A 41 1.16 -11.00 -4.69
N VAL A 42 1.56 -12.20 -4.21
CA VAL A 42 0.60 -13.19 -3.69
C VAL A 42 -0.13 -12.67 -2.45
N ASN A 43 0.59 -12.01 -1.53
CA ASN A 43 -0.01 -11.45 -0.32
C ASN A 43 -0.96 -10.29 -0.64
N VAL A 44 -0.61 -9.42 -1.60
CA VAL A 44 -1.51 -8.38 -2.10
C VAL A 44 -2.80 -8.99 -2.65
N LYS A 45 -2.69 -10.00 -3.54
CA LYS A 45 -3.88 -10.71 -4.08
C LYS A 45 -4.75 -11.32 -2.97
N ARG A 46 -4.12 -11.97 -1.99
CA ARG A 46 -4.82 -12.57 -0.84
C ARG A 46 -5.48 -11.53 0.05
N SER A 47 -4.83 -10.38 0.26
CA SER A 47 -5.38 -9.25 1.03
C SER A 47 -6.61 -8.67 0.35
N VAL A 48 -6.53 -8.42 -0.96
CA VAL A 48 -7.65 -7.97 -1.79
C VAL A 48 -8.82 -8.94 -1.72
N GLN A 49 -8.57 -10.25 -1.88
CA GLN A 49 -9.63 -11.27 -1.82
C GLN A 49 -10.31 -11.33 -0.44
N ARG A 50 -9.53 -11.23 0.66
CA ARG A 50 -10.10 -11.17 2.02
C ARG A 50 -10.92 -9.91 2.26
N ASN A 51 -10.49 -8.78 1.70
CA ASN A 51 -11.20 -7.51 1.83
C ASN A 51 -12.49 -7.49 0.99
N LYS A 52 -12.53 -8.19 -0.17
CA LYS A 52 -13.73 -8.37 -0.99
C LYS A 52 -14.90 -8.94 -0.18
N LEU A 53 -14.64 -9.96 0.65
CA LEU A 53 -15.66 -10.59 1.51
C LEU A 53 -16.14 -9.68 2.66
N LYS A 54 -15.28 -8.78 3.15
CA LYS A 54 -15.66 -7.81 4.20
C LYS A 54 -16.34 -6.58 3.62
N HIS A 55 -15.94 -6.15 2.44
CA HIS A 55 -16.45 -4.96 1.76
C HIS A 55 -17.90 -5.12 1.30
N SER A 56 -18.33 -6.32 0.91
CA SER A 56 -19.75 -6.55 0.52
C SER A 56 -20.74 -6.25 1.64
N LYS A 57 -20.31 -6.42 2.91
CA LYS A 57 -21.14 -6.09 4.10
C LYS A 57 -21.04 -4.61 4.50
N PHE A 58 -19.96 -3.92 4.14
CA PHE A 58 -19.71 -2.52 4.53
C PHE A 58 -20.30 -1.54 3.50
N VAL A 59 -20.15 -1.83 2.21
CA VAL A 59 -20.76 -1.05 1.10
C VAL A 59 -22.27 -0.96 1.20
N SER A 60 -22.93 -1.99 1.77
CA SER A 60 -24.37 -1.96 1.99
C SER A 60 -24.81 -0.90 3.02
N LYS A 61 -23.94 -0.50 3.95
CA LYS A 61 -24.23 0.53 4.95
C LYS A 61 -23.82 1.95 4.51
N GLU A 62 -22.76 2.08 3.71
CA GLU A 62 -22.30 3.37 3.19
C GLU A 62 -23.11 3.86 1.99
N LYS A 63 -23.55 2.99 1.10
CA LYS A 63 -24.46 3.35 0.00
C LYS A 63 -25.77 3.98 0.47
N ILE A 64 -26.16 3.78 1.72
CA ILE A 64 -27.35 4.36 2.33
C ILE A 64 -27.06 5.77 2.89
N ARG A 65 -25.80 6.10 3.20
CA ARG A 65 -25.41 7.41 3.74
C ARG A 65 -25.10 8.47 2.69
N ASP A 66 -24.64 8.08 1.50
CA ASP A 66 -24.06 8.98 0.48
C ASP A 66 -24.85 8.98 -0.83
N ALA A 67 -26.18 9.02 -0.77
CA ALA A 67 -27.01 9.19 -1.97
C ALA A 67 -26.78 10.54 -2.72
N GLY A 68 -25.74 11.29 -2.38
CA GLY A 68 -25.38 12.56 -2.99
C GLY A 68 -23.93 12.68 -3.49
N SER A 69 -23.08 11.69 -3.29
CA SER A 69 -21.66 11.75 -3.68
C SER A 69 -21.33 10.67 -4.70
N ALA A 70 -21.01 11.08 -5.93
CA ALA A 70 -20.53 10.21 -7.00
C ALA A 70 -19.13 9.71 -6.67
N ILE A 71 -19.02 8.62 -5.90
CA ILE A 71 -17.73 8.04 -5.52
C ILE A 71 -17.71 6.57 -5.93
N SER A 72 -16.95 6.26 -6.95
CA SER A 72 -16.61 4.91 -7.32
C SER A 72 -15.17 4.61 -6.88
N TYR A 73 -15.00 4.21 -5.61
CA TYR A 73 -13.78 3.53 -5.20
C TYR A 73 -13.91 2.06 -5.59
N GLU A 74 -13.18 1.68 -6.61
CA GLU A 74 -13.14 0.32 -7.11
C GLU A 74 -12.18 -0.54 -6.27
N LEU A 75 -12.45 -1.85 -6.23
CA LEU A 75 -11.58 -2.81 -5.54
C LEU A 75 -10.19 -2.84 -6.18
N ASP A 76 -10.12 -2.50 -7.45
CA ASP A 76 -8.88 -2.43 -8.22
C ASP A 76 -8.03 -1.22 -7.83
N ASP A 77 -8.61 -0.10 -7.39
CA ASP A 77 -7.87 1.07 -6.88
C ASP A 77 -7.02 0.73 -5.64
N TRP A 78 -7.58 -0.06 -4.72
CA TRP A 78 -6.81 -0.53 -3.56
C TRP A 78 -5.67 -1.46 -3.97
N LYS A 79 -5.91 -2.30 -4.94
CA LYS A 79 -4.91 -3.23 -5.48
C LYS A 79 -3.78 -2.47 -6.17
N ASP A 80 -4.12 -1.44 -6.93
CA ASP A 80 -3.15 -0.55 -7.57
C ASP A 80 -2.30 0.18 -6.53
N ALA A 81 -2.92 0.74 -5.48
CA ALA A 81 -2.19 1.37 -4.39
C ALA A 81 -1.23 0.38 -3.70
N MET A 82 -1.70 -0.84 -3.40
CA MET A 82 -0.86 -1.87 -2.80
C MET A 82 0.30 -2.31 -3.71
N LEU A 83 0.09 -2.34 -5.02
CA LEU A 83 1.16 -2.65 -5.98
C LEU A 83 2.15 -1.49 -6.10
N PHE A 84 1.67 -0.27 -6.23
CA PHE A 84 2.50 0.93 -6.34
C PHE A 84 3.41 1.10 -5.11
N PHE A 85 2.89 0.89 -3.91
CA PHE A 85 3.64 0.94 -2.66
C PHE A 85 4.30 -0.41 -2.29
N HIS A 86 4.38 -1.38 -3.20
CA HIS A 86 5.05 -2.69 -3.04
C HIS A 86 4.56 -3.50 -1.82
N GLY A 87 3.31 -3.34 -1.40
CA GLY A 87 2.78 -3.99 -0.20
C GLY A 87 3.41 -3.47 1.10
N GLU A 88 3.91 -2.25 1.08
CA GLU A 88 4.52 -1.55 2.22
C GLU A 88 3.63 -0.40 2.69
N CYS A 89 3.79 -0.02 3.95
CA CYS A 89 3.20 1.20 4.47
C CYS A 89 3.81 2.40 3.73
N CYS A 90 2.97 3.25 3.14
CA CYS A 90 3.41 4.41 2.37
C CYS A 90 4.30 5.38 3.17
N TYR A 91 4.20 5.37 4.50
CA TYR A 91 4.97 6.23 5.39
C TYR A 91 6.26 5.57 5.91
N CYS A 92 6.15 4.49 6.69
CA CYS A 92 7.30 3.89 7.39
C CYS A 92 7.92 2.68 6.68
N GLY A 93 7.39 2.25 5.53
CA GLY A 93 7.92 1.14 4.75
C GLY A 93 7.72 -0.25 5.36
N VAL A 94 7.06 -0.38 6.51
CA VAL A 94 6.79 -1.72 7.07
C VAL A 94 5.93 -2.53 6.11
N LYS A 95 6.30 -3.80 5.92
CA LYS A 95 5.51 -4.72 5.08
C LYS A 95 4.25 -5.19 5.80
N GLU A 96 3.16 -5.40 5.04
CA GLU A 96 1.96 -6.00 5.59
C GLU A 96 2.27 -7.41 6.12
N GLY A 97 2.10 -7.61 7.40
CA GLY A 97 2.38 -8.87 8.08
C GLY A 97 1.15 -9.57 8.61
N ARG A 98 1.35 -10.77 9.19
CA ARG A 98 0.29 -11.54 9.85
C ARG A 98 -0.16 -10.93 11.18
N ALA A 99 0.71 -10.19 11.86
CA ALA A 99 0.40 -9.54 13.12
C ALA A 99 -0.67 -8.45 12.94
N ARG A 100 -1.60 -8.35 13.89
CA ARG A 100 -2.70 -7.36 13.86
C ARG A 100 -2.21 -5.91 13.74
N ALA A 101 -1.05 -5.61 14.31
CA ALA A 101 -0.41 -4.29 14.25
C ALA A 101 0.17 -3.95 12.86
N ALA A 102 0.46 -4.97 12.03
CA ALA A 102 1.02 -4.80 10.69
C ALA A 102 -0.02 -4.89 9.58
N LYS A 103 -1.33 -4.88 9.93
CA LYS A 103 -2.40 -4.76 8.93
C LYS A 103 -2.51 -3.33 8.47
N PHE A 104 -2.69 -3.17 7.16
CA PHE A 104 -2.90 -1.85 6.58
C PHE A 104 -4.34 -1.40 6.70
N ASP A 105 -4.48 -0.15 7.10
CA ASP A 105 -5.69 0.61 6.96
C ASP A 105 -5.66 1.33 5.59
N ARG A 106 -6.84 1.66 5.06
CA ARG A 106 -6.97 2.55 3.91
C ARG A 106 -6.85 3.98 4.41
N GLU A 107 -5.71 4.55 4.19
CA GLU A 107 -5.42 5.92 4.57
C GLU A 107 -5.88 6.87 3.48
N HIS A 108 -6.54 7.98 3.87
CA HIS A 108 -6.89 9.06 2.97
C HIS A 108 -5.83 10.16 3.09
N LEU A 109 -5.07 10.40 2.00
CA LEU A 109 -4.02 11.42 1.97
C LEU A 109 -4.55 12.81 2.28
N VAL A 110 -5.70 13.18 1.69
CA VAL A 110 -6.53 14.28 2.14
C VAL A 110 -7.66 13.70 2.99
N PRO A 111 -7.73 13.98 4.30
CA PRO A 111 -8.76 13.45 5.17
C PRO A 111 -10.17 13.82 4.71
N LEU A 112 -11.14 12.90 4.85
CA LEU A 112 -12.55 13.17 4.50
C LEU A 112 -13.12 14.36 5.29
N SER A 113 -12.70 14.54 6.55
CA SER A 113 -13.07 15.68 7.40
C SER A 113 -12.51 17.02 6.92
N ARG A 114 -11.56 17.01 6.00
CA ARG A 114 -10.95 18.17 5.36
C ARG A 114 -11.34 18.31 3.89
N GLY A 115 -12.42 17.66 3.46
CA GLY A 115 -12.93 17.71 2.10
C GLY A 115 -12.30 16.72 1.13
N GLY A 116 -11.49 15.77 1.60
CA GLY A 116 -10.94 14.71 0.77
C GLY A 116 -12.04 13.80 0.21
N HIS A 117 -11.81 13.28 -1.00
CA HIS A 117 -12.71 12.35 -1.67
C HIS A 117 -12.18 10.91 -1.64
N VAL A 118 -13.10 9.95 -1.75
CA VAL A 118 -12.74 8.52 -1.87
C VAL A 118 -12.39 8.24 -3.33
N THR A 119 -11.18 8.62 -3.73
CA THR A 119 -10.66 8.41 -5.10
C THR A 119 -9.41 7.55 -5.05
N ARG A 120 -9.03 6.99 -6.21
CA ARG A 120 -7.79 6.22 -6.37
C ARG A 120 -6.58 6.97 -5.82
N GLN A 121 -6.43 8.24 -6.20
CA GLN A 121 -5.27 9.08 -5.82
C GLN A 121 -5.24 9.46 -4.34
N ASN A 122 -6.37 9.37 -3.65
CA ASN A 122 -6.49 9.74 -2.25
C ASN A 122 -6.37 8.55 -1.28
N ILE A 123 -6.27 7.31 -1.78
CA ILE A 123 -6.21 6.12 -0.93
C ILE A 123 -4.87 5.43 -1.06
N VAL A 124 -4.21 5.20 0.08
CA VAL A 124 -2.90 4.56 0.16
C VAL A 124 -2.84 3.52 1.30
N PRO A 125 -1.93 2.53 1.21
CA PRO A 125 -1.71 1.59 2.30
C PRO A 125 -0.92 2.24 3.43
N ALA A 126 -1.49 2.31 4.61
CA ALA A 126 -0.80 2.72 5.81
C ALA A 126 -0.96 1.69 6.93
N CYS A 127 0.12 1.46 7.69
CA CYS A 127 -0.01 0.67 8.91
C CYS A 127 -0.84 1.45 9.94
N ARG A 128 -1.52 0.72 10.81
CA ARG A 128 -2.41 1.32 11.82
C ARG A 128 -1.71 2.35 12.70
N ARG A 129 -0.41 2.15 13.00
CA ARG A 129 0.38 3.10 13.79
C ARG A 129 0.52 4.43 13.06
N CYS A 130 0.91 4.41 11.78
CA CYS A 130 1.08 5.63 10.98
C CYS A 130 -0.25 6.32 10.72
N ASN A 131 -1.29 5.57 10.31
CA ASN A 131 -2.63 6.12 10.07
C ASN A 131 -3.17 6.84 11.31
N ARG A 132 -3.17 6.19 12.47
CA ARG A 132 -3.59 6.82 13.73
C ARG A 132 -2.67 7.96 14.17
N GLY A 133 -1.36 7.76 14.00
CA GLY A 133 -0.36 8.77 14.34
C GLY A 133 -0.51 10.04 13.52
N ARG A 134 -0.91 9.93 12.26
CA ARG A 134 -1.19 11.10 11.42
C ARG A 134 -2.53 11.76 11.78
N GLY A 135 -3.59 10.99 11.86
CA GLY A 135 -4.94 11.54 12.05
C GLY A 135 -5.30 12.56 10.96
N ASN A 136 -5.80 13.73 11.34
CA ASN A 136 -6.22 14.77 10.40
C ASN A 136 -5.15 15.85 10.13
N ARG A 137 -3.89 15.62 10.53
CA ARG A 137 -2.80 16.59 10.32
C ARG A 137 -2.43 16.70 8.83
N PRO A 138 -1.98 17.88 8.36
CA PRO A 138 -1.45 18.04 7.01
C PRO A 138 -0.36 17.00 6.74
N LEU A 139 -0.43 16.37 5.57
CA LEU A 139 0.34 15.19 5.24
C LEU A 139 1.85 15.42 5.37
N PHE A 140 2.38 16.37 4.61
CA PHE A 140 3.82 16.54 4.51
C PHE A 140 4.42 17.17 5.75
N MET A 141 3.71 18.09 6.44
CA MET A 141 4.14 18.60 7.74
C MET A 141 4.27 17.50 8.79
N TRP A 142 3.29 16.61 8.85
CA TRP A 142 3.35 15.49 9.80
C TRP A 142 4.42 14.49 9.39
N PHE A 143 4.52 14.14 8.11
CA PHE A 143 5.42 13.08 7.66
C PHE A 143 6.88 13.48 7.84
N ARG A 144 7.26 14.71 7.47
CA ARG A 144 8.61 15.25 7.64
C ARG A 144 9.07 15.34 9.10
N ALA A 145 8.14 15.43 10.04
CA ALA A 145 8.43 15.43 11.48
C ALA A 145 8.64 14.00 12.07
N GLN A 146 8.55 12.95 11.28
CA GLN A 146 8.72 11.58 11.78
C GLN A 146 10.16 11.10 11.64
N GLU A 147 10.65 10.34 12.64
CA GLU A 147 11.97 9.69 12.58
C GLU A 147 12.14 8.73 11.40
N PHE A 148 11.04 8.16 10.92
CA PHE A 148 11.00 7.26 9.76
C PHE A 148 10.77 7.99 8.43
N TRP A 149 10.84 9.31 8.39
CA TRP A 149 10.73 10.06 7.15
C TRP A 149 11.79 9.62 6.13
N ASP A 150 11.39 9.56 4.87
CA ASP A 150 12.24 9.15 3.76
C ASP A 150 11.83 9.90 2.49
N ALA A 151 12.80 10.56 1.85
CA ALA A 151 12.56 11.39 0.68
C ALA A 151 12.03 10.58 -0.52
N GLY A 152 12.44 9.32 -0.67
CA GLY A 152 11.93 8.44 -1.73
C GLY A 152 10.46 8.10 -1.53
N ARG A 153 10.02 7.87 -0.29
CA ARG A 153 8.60 7.66 0.03
C ARG A 153 7.79 8.93 -0.13
N GLU A 154 8.35 10.09 0.26
CA GLU A 154 7.71 11.38 0.03
C GLU A 154 7.46 11.61 -1.47
N LYS A 155 8.47 11.40 -2.30
CA LYS A 155 8.33 11.48 -3.76
C LYS A 155 7.24 10.55 -4.30
N LYS A 156 7.16 9.32 -3.81
CA LYS A 156 6.10 8.37 -4.19
C LYS A 156 4.71 8.84 -3.77
N LEU A 157 4.58 9.48 -2.61
CA LEU A 157 3.29 10.06 -2.18
C LEU A 157 2.86 11.18 -3.13
N VAL A 158 3.79 12.09 -3.50
CA VAL A 158 3.52 13.16 -4.47
C VAL A 158 3.16 12.59 -5.84
N GLU A 159 3.89 11.58 -6.31
CA GLU A 159 3.61 10.90 -7.58
C GLU A 159 2.22 10.25 -7.60
N TRP A 160 1.82 9.63 -6.48
CA TRP A 160 0.53 8.96 -6.38
C TRP A 160 -0.65 9.93 -6.34
N MET A 161 -0.56 10.98 -5.53
CA MET A 161 -1.67 11.92 -5.33
C MET A 161 -1.73 13.06 -6.38
N GLY A 162 -0.64 13.31 -7.07
CA GLY A 162 -0.47 14.44 -7.98
C GLY A 162 0.06 15.70 -7.27
N ILE A 163 0.79 16.51 -8.01
CA ILE A 163 1.53 17.66 -7.46
C ILE A 163 0.60 18.74 -6.87
N ASP A 164 -0.56 18.98 -7.49
CA ASP A 164 -1.48 20.02 -7.03
C ASP A 164 -2.09 19.64 -5.67
N ALA A 165 -2.61 18.41 -5.54
CA ALA A 165 -3.10 17.90 -4.28
C ALA A 165 -1.99 17.80 -3.20
N ALA A 166 -0.76 17.52 -3.60
CA ALA A 166 0.38 17.49 -2.68
C ALA A 166 0.67 18.88 -2.11
N ARG A 167 0.61 19.94 -2.94
CA ARG A 167 0.79 21.32 -2.48
C ARG A 167 -0.29 21.76 -1.49
N GLU A 168 -1.54 21.36 -1.69
CA GLU A 168 -2.63 21.60 -0.74
C GLU A 168 -2.38 20.92 0.63
N GLU A 169 -1.66 19.82 0.64
CA GLU A 169 -1.26 19.07 1.85
C GLU A 169 0.09 19.49 2.43
N GLY A 170 0.69 20.60 1.93
CA GLY A 170 1.90 21.21 2.47
C GLY A 170 3.20 20.75 1.83
N TYR A 171 3.14 20.26 0.59
CA TYR A 171 4.34 19.95 -0.18
C TYR A 171 4.88 21.23 -0.85
N ASP A 172 6.13 21.59 -0.57
CA ASP A 172 6.81 22.82 -1.02
C ASP A 172 8.00 22.57 -1.96
N GLY A 173 8.22 21.30 -2.35
CA GLY A 173 9.29 20.89 -3.26
C GLY A 173 10.48 20.24 -2.57
#